data_94107dc714243a506362e5e90092032b
#
_entry.id   94107dc714243a506362e5e90092032b
#
_cell.length_a   1.000
_cell.length_b   1.000
_cell.length_c   1.000
_cell.angle_alpha   90.00
_cell.angle_beta   90.00
_cell.angle_gamma   90.00
#
_symmetry.space_group_name_H-M   'P 1'
#
loop_
_entity.id
_entity.type
_entity.pdbx_description
1 polymer ?
#
loop_
_entity_poly.entity_id
_entity_poly.type
_entity_poly.pdbx_seq_one_letter_code
_entity_poly.pdbx_strand_id
1 'polypeptide(L)'
;MHMLRFELGEDQFWRALRRYAEVNQFRTVETADLRIAIEDATGQGLNWFCDQWLYHGGHPEFTVSWEWDAAAKDVKLTVKQTQKVDETTPLFRTSAEIEIALPGETLTKKIQITKPEETYHFTVAERPTRVCFDPKDWLLKKLSFSKSKEELLDQLANDKNVICRLQAIQGLDSQKGDPQVAAAL
;
A
#
# COMPACT_ATOMS: atom_id res chain seq x y z
N MET A 1 2.00 12.87 6.43
CA MET A 1 2.80 13.40 5.28
C MET A 1 3.21 12.32 4.29
N HIS A 2 3.74 11.15 4.72
CA HIS A 2 4.18 10.08 3.81
C HIS A 2 3.05 9.57 2.89
N MET A 3 1.90 9.19 3.45
CA MET A 3 0.71 8.81 2.68
C MET A 3 0.21 9.91 1.74
N LEU A 4 0.23 11.17 2.20
CA LEU A 4 -0.18 12.31 1.39
C LEU A 4 0.72 12.50 0.16
N ARG A 5 2.03 12.29 0.31
CA ARG A 5 2.99 12.30 -0.79
C ARG A 5 2.68 11.20 -1.82
N PHE A 6 2.30 10.02 -1.36
CA PHE A 6 1.90 8.92 -2.25
C PHE A 6 0.59 9.22 -3.00
N GLU A 7 -0.40 9.84 -2.34
CA GLU A 7 -1.66 10.20 -2.99
C GLU A 7 -1.47 11.29 -4.05
N LEU A 8 -0.75 12.35 -3.73
CA LEU A 8 -0.51 13.49 -4.61
C LEU A 8 0.54 13.22 -5.70
N GLY A 9 1.49 12.32 -5.44
CA GLY A 9 2.70 12.18 -6.23
C GLY A 9 3.75 13.25 -5.92
N GLU A 10 5.00 12.97 -6.33
CA GLU A 10 6.19 13.77 -5.98
C GLU A 10 6.05 15.26 -6.33
N ASP A 11 5.74 15.55 -7.59
CA ASP A 11 5.75 16.93 -8.08
C ASP A 11 4.68 17.79 -7.43
N GLN A 12 3.47 17.25 -7.30
CA GLN A 12 2.36 17.98 -6.67
C GLN A 12 2.57 18.16 -5.17
N PHE A 13 3.08 17.13 -4.49
CA PHE A 13 3.38 17.19 -3.06
C PHE A 13 4.39 18.29 -2.75
N TRP A 14 5.52 18.32 -3.46
CA TRP A 14 6.56 19.33 -3.21
C TRP A 14 6.13 20.73 -3.63
N ARG A 15 5.35 20.86 -4.70
CA ARG A 15 4.76 22.15 -5.11
C ARG A 15 3.81 22.67 -4.01
N ALA A 16 2.98 21.80 -3.48
CA ALA A 16 2.04 22.15 -2.41
C ALA A 16 2.76 22.55 -1.11
N LEU A 17 3.82 21.85 -0.71
CA LEU A 17 4.59 22.21 0.47
C LEU A 17 5.31 23.55 0.31
N ARG A 18 5.87 23.85 -0.86
CA ARG A 18 6.43 25.18 -1.14
C ARG A 18 5.35 26.26 -1.01
N ARG A 19 4.18 26.05 -1.64
CA ARG A 19 3.05 26.97 -1.53
C ARG A 19 2.64 27.19 -0.08
N TYR A 20 2.53 26.13 0.70
CA TYR A 20 2.20 26.20 2.13
C TYR A 20 3.24 27.05 2.89
N ALA A 21 4.52 26.82 2.69
CA ALA A 21 5.58 27.58 3.34
C ALA A 21 5.55 29.06 2.95
N GLU A 22 5.38 29.39 1.66
CA GLU A 22 5.33 30.75 1.14
C GLU A 22 4.17 31.59 1.74
N VAL A 23 2.98 31.01 1.80
CA VAL A 23 1.79 31.76 2.25
C VAL A 23 1.64 31.82 3.77
N ASN A 24 2.29 30.92 4.49
CA ASN A 24 2.14 30.80 5.94
C ASN A 24 3.42 31.11 6.74
N GLN A 25 4.49 31.58 6.09
CA GLN A 25 5.74 31.93 6.80
C GLN A 25 5.48 32.99 7.88
N PHE A 26 6.11 32.78 9.03
CA PHE A 26 6.02 33.66 10.20
C PHE A 26 4.60 33.83 10.80
N ARG A 27 3.69 32.89 10.51
CA ARG A 27 2.32 32.87 11.06
C ARG A 27 2.08 31.64 11.93
N THR A 28 1.11 31.75 12.83
CA THR A 28 0.52 30.58 13.46
C THR A 28 -0.35 29.87 12.43
N VAL A 29 -0.27 28.55 12.37
CA VAL A 29 -0.98 27.72 11.37
C VAL A 29 -1.75 26.58 12.02
N GLU A 30 -2.78 26.13 11.32
CA GLU A 30 -3.60 24.98 11.65
C GLU A 30 -3.61 23.98 10.50
N THR A 31 -4.20 22.80 10.72
CA THR A 31 -4.34 21.77 9.69
C THR A 31 -5.07 22.27 8.44
N ALA A 32 -6.04 23.16 8.63
CA ALA A 32 -6.79 23.77 7.52
C ALA A 32 -5.89 24.59 6.58
N ASP A 33 -4.90 25.29 7.11
CA ASP A 33 -3.97 26.09 6.28
C ASP A 33 -3.14 25.21 5.36
N LEU A 34 -2.68 24.05 5.87
CA LEU A 34 -1.98 23.06 5.03
C LEU A 34 -2.90 22.50 3.94
N ARG A 35 -4.14 22.12 4.30
CA ARG A 35 -5.11 21.59 3.36
C ARG A 35 -5.43 22.60 2.24
N ILE A 36 -5.73 23.86 2.62
CA ILE A 36 -6.02 24.93 1.65
C ILE A 36 -4.83 25.16 0.72
N ALA A 37 -3.61 25.23 1.24
CA ALA A 37 -2.41 25.43 0.42
C ALA A 37 -2.18 24.27 -0.58
N ILE A 38 -2.51 23.03 -0.20
CA ILE A 38 -2.44 21.87 -1.09
C ILE A 38 -3.53 21.96 -2.17
N GLU A 39 -4.77 22.27 -1.78
CA GLU A 39 -5.90 22.43 -2.69
C GLU A 39 -5.62 23.55 -3.72
N ASP A 40 -5.10 24.70 -3.27
CA ASP A 40 -4.69 25.83 -4.13
C ASP A 40 -3.60 25.41 -5.13
N ALA A 41 -2.60 24.66 -4.67
CA ALA A 41 -1.46 24.29 -5.51
C ALA A 41 -1.79 23.15 -6.49
N THR A 42 -2.71 22.25 -6.14
CA THR A 42 -2.96 21.00 -6.90
C THR A 42 -4.32 20.93 -7.58
N GLY A 43 -5.28 21.74 -7.13
CA GLY A 43 -6.68 21.64 -7.55
C GLY A 43 -7.41 20.42 -6.98
N GLN A 44 -6.79 19.65 -6.07
CA GLN A 44 -7.36 18.42 -5.50
C GLN A 44 -7.98 18.69 -4.13
N GLY A 45 -9.27 18.38 -3.96
CA GLY A 45 -9.93 18.47 -2.65
C GLY A 45 -9.45 17.38 -1.70
N LEU A 46 -8.93 17.78 -0.53
CA LEU A 46 -8.36 16.88 0.48
C LEU A 46 -9.19 16.78 1.76
N ASN A 47 -10.42 17.26 1.76
CA ASN A 47 -11.29 17.14 2.94
C ASN A 47 -11.42 15.69 3.39
N TRP A 48 -11.66 14.76 2.45
CA TRP A 48 -11.79 13.33 2.73
C TRP A 48 -10.52 12.74 3.38
N PHE A 49 -9.33 13.21 2.96
CA PHE A 49 -8.07 12.72 3.51
C PHE A 49 -7.85 13.23 4.93
N CYS A 50 -8.05 14.53 5.16
CA CYS A 50 -7.93 15.12 6.49
C CYS A 50 -8.96 14.53 7.45
N ASP A 51 -10.21 14.39 7.01
CA ASP A 51 -11.27 13.81 7.81
C ASP A 51 -10.90 12.39 8.26
N GLN A 52 -10.53 11.54 7.33
CA GLN A 52 -10.21 10.14 7.58
C GLN A 52 -8.95 9.93 8.42
N TRP A 53 -7.88 10.69 8.16
CA TRP A 53 -6.56 10.41 8.72
C TRP A 53 -6.15 11.31 9.90
N LEU A 54 -6.85 12.43 10.12
CA LEU A 54 -6.55 13.38 11.19
C LEU A 54 -7.67 13.51 12.21
N TYR A 55 -8.93 13.35 11.78
CA TYR A 55 -10.09 13.60 12.65
C TYR A 55 -10.83 12.34 13.07
N HIS A 56 -10.60 11.21 12.39
CA HIS A 56 -11.08 9.89 12.83
C HIS A 56 -9.94 9.06 13.41
N GLY A 57 -10.29 8.06 14.21
CA GLY A 57 -9.35 7.12 14.83
C GLY A 57 -9.14 5.87 13.99
N GLY A 58 -8.28 4.99 14.50
CA GLY A 58 -8.01 3.69 13.89
C GLY A 58 -7.09 3.74 12.67
N HIS A 59 -7.01 2.62 12.01
CA HIS A 59 -6.26 2.43 10.76
C HIS A 59 -6.85 1.22 10.01
N PRO A 60 -6.68 1.11 8.69
CA PRO A 60 -7.16 -0.05 7.96
C PRO A 60 -6.40 -1.31 8.34
N GLU A 61 -7.14 -2.41 8.48
CA GLU A 61 -6.59 -3.76 8.57
C GLU A 61 -6.94 -4.48 7.26
N PHE A 62 -5.92 -4.80 6.47
CA PHE A 62 -6.10 -5.47 5.20
C PHE A 62 -5.84 -6.96 5.32
N THR A 63 -6.76 -7.77 4.80
CA THR A 63 -6.51 -9.17 4.43
C THR A 63 -6.43 -9.22 2.91
N VAL A 64 -5.28 -9.68 2.41
CA VAL A 64 -4.97 -9.73 0.98
C VAL A 64 -4.73 -11.17 0.56
N SER A 65 -5.24 -11.54 -0.60
CA SER A 65 -4.97 -12.81 -1.26
C SER A 65 -4.89 -12.63 -2.76
N TRP A 66 -4.19 -13.54 -3.44
CA TRP A 66 -4.14 -13.54 -4.89
C TRP A 66 -4.22 -14.95 -5.47
N GLU A 67 -4.72 -15.03 -6.68
CA GLU A 67 -4.87 -16.26 -7.44
C GLU A 67 -4.39 -16.03 -8.87
N TRP A 68 -3.85 -17.08 -9.50
CA TRP A 68 -3.47 -17.08 -10.91
C TRP A 68 -4.43 -17.92 -11.74
N ASP A 69 -5.09 -17.29 -12.70
CA ASP A 69 -5.86 -17.99 -13.74
C ASP A 69 -4.99 -18.18 -14.98
N ALA A 70 -4.54 -19.41 -15.19
CA ALA A 70 -3.67 -19.73 -16.33
C ALA A 70 -4.41 -19.66 -17.68
N ALA A 71 -5.72 -19.89 -17.70
CA ALA A 71 -6.51 -19.85 -18.93
C ALA A 71 -6.76 -18.41 -19.38
N ALA A 72 -7.06 -17.51 -18.43
CA ALA A 72 -7.26 -16.10 -18.68
C ALA A 72 -5.97 -15.29 -18.70
N LYS A 73 -4.84 -15.87 -18.26
CA LYS A 73 -3.58 -15.16 -17.99
C LYS A 73 -3.80 -13.94 -17.08
N ASP A 74 -4.51 -14.16 -16.00
CA ASP A 74 -4.98 -13.11 -15.12
C ASP A 74 -4.55 -13.35 -13.66
N VAL A 75 -4.07 -12.31 -13.03
CA VAL A 75 -3.85 -12.25 -11.58
C VAL A 75 -5.07 -11.60 -10.95
N LYS A 76 -5.80 -12.37 -10.17
CA LYS A 76 -6.93 -11.92 -9.37
C LYS A 76 -6.43 -11.59 -7.96
N LEU A 77 -6.36 -10.32 -7.62
CA LEU A 77 -6.01 -9.83 -6.30
C LEU A 77 -7.27 -9.42 -5.53
N THR A 78 -7.51 -10.03 -4.40
CA THR A 78 -8.61 -9.67 -3.51
C THR A 78 -8.08 -8.94 -2.28
N VAL A 79 -8.62 -7.76 -2.01
CA VAL A 79 -8.28 -6.91 -0.86
C VAL A 79 -9.54 -6.71 -0.03
N LYS A 80 -9.45 -7.04 1.25
CA LYS A 80 -10.56 -6.92 2.20
C LYS A 80 -10.12 -6.08 3.40
N GLN A 81 -10.94 -5.11 3.79
CA GLN A 81 -10.80 -4.37 5.03
C GLN A 81 -11.49 -5.13 6.17
N THR A 82 -10.76 -5.48 7.21
CA THR A 82 -11.22 -6.35 8.30
C THR A 82 -11.29 -5.66 9.67
N GLN A 83 -10.90 -4.38 9.76
CA GLN A 83 -11.09 -3.61 10.97
C GLN A 83 -12.59 -3.49 11.32
N LYS A 84 -12.86 -3.36 12.61
CA LYS A 84 -14.21 -3.02 13.05
C LYS A 84 -14.53 -1.59 12.62
N VAL A 85 -15.56 -1.43 11.80
CA VAL A 85 -16.07 -0.11 11.41
C VAL A 85 -17.09 0.34 12.46
N ASP A 86 -16.89 1.51 13.03
CA ASP A 86 -17.78 2.15 14.00
C ASP A 86 -17.72 3.69 13.89
N GLU A 87 -18.28 4.42 14.84
CA GLU A 87 -18.31 5.88 14.83
C GLU A 87 -16.92 6.52 14.84
N THR A 88 -15.91 5.84 15.35
CA THR A 88 -14.54 6.35 15.45
C THR A 88 -13.63 5.86 14.34
N THR A 89 -13.84 4.65 13.85
CA THR A 89 -13.01 3.99 12.83
C THR A 89 -13.81 3.77 11.56
N PRO A 90 -13.57 4.57 10.51
CA PRO A 90 -14.33 4.48 9.26
C PRO A 90 -13.89 3.30 8.40
N LEU A 91 -14.66 3.04 7.34
CA LEU A 91 -14.15 2.32 6.19
C LEU A 91 -13.17 3.25 5.46
N PHE A 92 -11.92 2.81 5.32
CA PHE A 92 -10.87 3.66 4.76
C PHE A 92 -10.89 3.67 3.23
N ARG A 93 -10.81 4.88 2.69
CA ARG A 93 -10.50 5.12 1.28
C ARG A 93 -9.01 5.39 1.15
N THR A 94 -8.31 4.64 0.30
CA THR A 94 -6.87 4.82 0.11
C THR A 94 -6.40 4.23 -1.22
N SER A 95 -5.25 4.70 -1.71
CA SER A 95 -4.53 4.02 -2.78
C SER A 95 -3.56 2.99 -2.19
N ALA A 96 -3.24 1.95 -2.95
CA ALA A 96 -2.14 1.03 -2.64
C ALA A 96 -1.32 0.74 -3.89
N GLU A 97 -0.02 0.54 -3.71
CA GLU A 97 0.87 0.05 -4.77
C GLU A 97 0.94 -1.48 -4.71
N ILE A 98 0.87 -2.11 -5.86
CA ILE A 98 0.98 -3.57 -6.00
C ILE A 98 2.15 -3.85 -6.92
N GLU A 99 3.08 -4.68 -6.48
CA GLU A 99 4.13 -5.24 -7.35
C GLU A 99 3.81 -6.68 -7.69
N ILE A 100 3.87 -7.01 -8.98
CA ILE A 100 3.68 -8.34 -9.54
C ILE A 100 5.00 -8.73 -10.20
N ALA A 101 5.73 -9.66 -9.59
CA ALA A 101 6.99 -10.14 -10.13
C ALA A 101 6.75 -11.30 -11.09
N LEU A 102 7.23 -11.13 -12.31
CA LEU A 102 7.25 -12.12 -13.37
C LEU A 102 8.69 -12.61 -13.62
N PRO A 103 8.91 -13.74 -14.29
CA PRO A 103 10.22 -14.10 -14.78
C PRO A 103 10.84 -12.99 -15.65
N GLY A 104 11.86 -12.30 -15.12
CA GLY A 104 12.59 -11.25 -15.84
C GLY A 104 12.08 -9.82 -15.67
N GLU A 105 10.87 -9.59 -15.19
CA GLU A 105 10.33 -8.22 -14.97
C GLU A 105 9.48 -8.11 -13.69
N THR A 106 9.29 -6.88 -13.24
CA THR A 106 8.36 -6.57 -12.15
C THR A 106 7.42 -5.45 -12.60
N LEU A 107 6.13 -5.72 -12.55
CA LEU A 107 5.09 -4.74 -12.88
C LEU A 107 4.62 -4.05 -11.60
N THR A 108 4.52 -2.72 -11.65
CA THR A 108 3.98 -1.92 -10.56
C THR A 108 2.63 -1.35 -10.98
N LYS A 109 1.62 -1.52 -10.15
CA LYS A 109 0.26 -1.04 -10.35
C LYS A 109 -0.22 -0.26 -9.13
N LYS A 110 -0.93 0.85 -9.34
CA LYS A 110 -1.65 1.57 -8.29
C LYS A 110 -3.12 1.21 -8.36
N ILE A 111 -3.70 0.81 -7.23
CA ILE A 111 -5.12 0.51 -7.07
C ILE A 111 -5.77 1.51 -6.11
N GLN A 112 -7.08 1.68 -6.24
CA GLN A 112 -7.91 2.46 -5.31
C GLN A 112 -8.77 1.50 -4.49
N ILE A 113 -8.69 1.59 -3.17
CA ILE A 113 -9.48 0.79 -2.24
C ILE A 113 -10.53 1.71 -1.63
N THR A 114 -11.80 1.40 -1.88
CA THR A 114 -12.94 2.24 -1.45
C THR A 114 -14.07 1.45 -0.81
N LYS A 115 -14.03 0.12 -0.92
CA LYS A 115 -15.08 -0.79 -0.44
C LYS A 115 -14.55 -1.73 0.65
N PRO A 116 -15.44 -2.39 1.40
CA PRO A 116 -15.05 -3.40 2.37
C PRO A 116 -14.26 -4.57 1.77
N GLU A 117 -14.58 -4.92 0.53
CA GLU A 117 -13.90 -5.95 -0.24
C GLU A 117 -13.92 -5.58 -1.72
N GLU A 118 -12.77 -5.66 -2.37
CA GLU A 118 -12.59 -5.38 -3.79
C GLU A 118 -11.65 -6.41 -4.41
N THR A 119 -11.94 -6.75 -5.68
CA THR A 119 -11.11 -7.63 -6.48
C THR A 119 -10.57 -6.86 -7.68
N TYR A 120 -9.27 -7.00 -7.90
CA TYR A 120 -8.55 -6.37 -9.02
C TYR A 120 -7.99 -7.46 -9.93
N HIS A 121 -8.03 -7.19 -11.22
CA HIS A 121 -7.58 -8.10 -12.27
C HIS A 121 -6.39 -7.50 -13.01
N PHE A 122 -5.32 -8.28 -13.18
CA PHE A 122 -4.12 -7.85 -13.88
C PHE A 122 -3.74 -8.92 -14.89
N THR A 123 -3.96 -8.63 -16.17
CA THR A 123 -3.51 -9.53 -17.25
C THR A 123 -1.99 -9.46 -17.36
N VAL A 124 -1.34 -10.61 -17.25
CA VAL A 124 0.12 -10.78 -17.34
C VAL A 124 0.47 -11.95 -18.24
N ALA A 125 1.67 -11.94 -18.82
CA ALA A 125 2.07 -12.94 -19.82
C ALA A 125 2.23 -14.34 -19.23
N GLU A 126 2.73 -14.43 -17.99
CA GLU A 126 3.11 -15.67 -17.30
C GLU A 126 2.67 -15.65 -15.84
N ARG A 127 2.70 -16.81 -15.19
CA ARG A 127 2.41 -16.91 -13.76
C ARG A 127 3.41 -16.08 -12.94
N PRO A 128 2.96 -15.18 -12.07
CA PRO A 128 3.85 -14.47 -11.15
C PRO A 128 4.60 -15.40 -10.22
N THR A 129 5.84 -15.06 -9.91
CA THR A 129 6.61 -15.74 -8.85
C THR A 129 6.19 -15.22 -7.47
N ARG A 130 5.80 -13.94 -7.40
CA ARG A 130 5.29 -13.31 -6.16
C ARG A 130 4.45 -12.08 -6.46
N VAL A 131 3.60 -11.72 -5.50
CA VAL A 131 2.86 -10.46 -5.47
C VAL A 131 3.16 -9.74 -4.16
N CYS A 132 3.46 -8.44 -4.20
CA CYS A 132 3.69 -7.63 -3.01
C CYS A 132 2.64 -6.52 -2.92
N PHE A 133 2.05 -6.35 -1.74
CA PHE A 133 1.09 -5.29 -1.44
C PHE A 133 1.80 -4.18 -0.68
N ASP A 134 1.71 -2.95 -1.17
CA ASP A 134 2.34 -1.76 -0.60
C ASP A 134 3.84 -1.95 -0.30
N PRO A 135 4.65 -2.24 -1.34
CA PRO A 135 6.05 -2.63 -1.17
C PRO A 135 6.92 -1.54 -0.56
N LYS A 136 6.53 -0.28 -0.66
CA LYS A 136 7.25 0.87 -0.10
C LYS A 136 6.71 1.34 1.25
N ASP A 137 5.74 0.58 1.81
CA ASP A 137 5.10 0.88 3.09
C ASP A 137 4.55 2.32 3.17
N TRP A 138 3.87 2.73 2.10
CA TRP A 138 3.25 4.04 2.02
C TRP A 138 2.11 4.24 3.02
N LEU A 139 1.40 3.15 3.34
CA LEU A 139 0.16 3.19 4.12
C LEU A 139 0.41 2.88 5.59
N LEU A 140 -0.20 3.66 6.46
CA LEU A 140 -0.43 3.23 7.84
C LEU A 140 -1.49 2.12 7.81
N LYS A 141 -1.10 0.89 8.13
CA LYS A 141 -1.99 -0.27 8.02
C LYS A 141 -1.52 -1.43 8.90
N LYS A 142 -2.44 -2.36 9.13
CA LYS A 142 -2.11 -3.74 9.48
C LYS A 142 -2.37 -4.60 8.26
N LEU A 143 -1.46 -5.50 7.93
CA LEU A 143 -1.54 -6.34 6.75
C LEU A 143 -1.47 -7.82 7.14
N SER A 144 -2.44 -8.59 6.65
CA SER A 144 -2.43 -10.05 6.62
C SER A 144 -2.42 -10.49 5.16
N PHE A 145 -1.29 -11.01 4.70
CA PHE A 145 -1.13 -11.48 3.33
C PHE A 145 -0.53 -12.89 3.36
N SER A 146 -1.40 -13.89 3.25
CA SER A 146 -0.97 -15.29 3.24
C SER A 146 -0.31 -15.64 1.92
N LYS A 147 0.92 -16.14 2.00
CA LYS A 147 1.75 -16.55 0.86
C LYS A 147 2.25 -17.97 1.06
N SER A 148 2.53 -18.67 -0.04
CA SER A 148 3.17 -20.00 0.05
C SER A 148 4.62 -19.87 0.53
N LYS A 149 5.17 -20.98 1.05
CA LYS A 149 6.59 -21.03 1.44
C LYS A 149 7.50 -20.69 0.26
N GLU A 150 7.20 -21.22 -0.91
CA GLU A 150 7.96 -21.01 -2.14
C GLU A 150 7.94 -19.52 -2.54
N GLU A 151 6.80 -18.87 -2.44
CA GLU A 151 6.67 -17.41 -2.72
C GLU A 151 7.47 -16.59 -1.72
N LEU A 152 7.41 -16.93 -0.42
CA LEU A 152 8.18 -16.22 0.61
C LEU A 152 9.68 -16.40 0.44
N LEU A 153 10.14 -17.59 0.07
CA LEU A 153 11.56 -17.85 -0.21
C LEU A 153 12.04 -17.10 -1.46
N ASP A 154 11.24 -17.08 -2.53
CA ASP A 154 11.53 -16.26 -3.72
C ASP A 154 11.58 -14.77 -3.35
N GLN A 155 10.63 -14.29 -2.56
CA GLN A 155 10.59 -12.92 -2.10
C GLN A 155 11.83 -12.55 -1.28
N LEU A 156 12.25 -13.40 -0.37
CA LEU A 156 13.44 -13.18 0.45
C LEU A 156 14.70 -13.11 -0.40
N ALA A 157 14.85 -14.02 -1.35
CA ALA A 157 16.05 -14.15 -2.18
C ALA A 157 16.15 -13.10 -3.30
N ASN A 158 15.04 -12.77 -3.94
CA ASN A 158 15.03 -12.06 -5.23
C ASN A 158 14.37 -10.69 -5.19
N ASP A 159 13.68 -10.32 -4.09
CA ASP A 159 13.07 -9.01 -4.01
C ASP A 159 14.13 -7.93 -3.76
N LYS A 160 14.08 -6.86 -4.56
CA LYS A 160 14.97 -5.70 -4.39
C LYS A 160 14.54 -4.79 -3.25
N ASN A 161 13.27 -4.90 -2.84
CA ASN A 161 12.70 -4.08 -1.79
C ASN A 161 12.94 -4.69 -0.41
N VAL A 162 13.60 -3.92 0.46
CA VAL A 162 13.93 -4.35 1.83
C VAL A 162 12.67 -4.64 2.64
N ILE A 163 11.61 -3.84 2.49
CA ILE A 163 10.34 -4.02 3.23
C ILE A 163 9.71 -5.35 2.85
N CYS A 164 9.64 -5.67 1.55
CA CYS A 164 9.11 -6.95 1.09
C CYS A 164 9.94 -8.13 1.61
N ARG A 165 11.28 -8.02 1.66
CA ARG A 165 12.13 -9.06 2.26
C ARG A 165 11.89 -9.24 3.76
N LEU A 166 11.71 -8.14 4.50
CA LEU A 166 11.35 -8.21 5.93
C LEU A 166 9.98 -8.88 6.15
N GLN A 167 9.01 -8.58 5.30
CA GLN A 167 7.71 -9.27 5.33
C GLN A 167 7.85 -10.78 5.05
N ALA A 168 8.75 -11.17 4.13
CA ALA A 168 9.02 -12.57 3.86
C ALA A 168 9.65 -13.28 5.07
N ILE A 169 10.62 -12.63 5.75
CA ILE A 169 11.21 -13.16 6.99
C ILE A 169 10.13 -13.38 8.06
N GLN A 170 9.27 -12.39 8.27
CA GLN A 170 8.16 -12.50 9.22
C GLN A 170 7.19 -13.62 8.86
N GLY A 171 6.86 -13.77 7.57
CA GLY A 171 6.01 -14.85 7.08
C GLY A 171 6.61 -16.24 7.25
N LEU A 172 7.94 -16.36 7.21
CA LEU A 172 8.69 -17.62 7.37
C LEU A 172 8.98 -17.96 8.85
N ASP A 173 8.80 -17.06 9.80
CA ASP A 173 9.18 -17.26 11.21
C ASP A 173 8.53 -18.50 11.83
N SER A 174 7.29 -18.81 11.48
CA SER A 174 6.59 -20.02 11.95
C SER A 174 7.17 -21.32 11.37
N GLN A 175 7.98 -21.24 10.32
CA GLN A 175 8.56 -22.38 9.56
C GLN A 175 10.07 -22.48 9.72
N LYS A 176 10.68 -21.75 10.65
CA LYS A 176 12.15 -21.74 10.87
C LYS A 176 12.80 -23.09 11.22
N GLY A 177 11.99 -24.09 11.59
CA GLY A 177 12.45 -25.48 11.76
C GLY A 177 12.62 -26.25 10.44
N ASP A 178 12.13 -25.73 9.34
CA ASP A 178 12.35 -26.30 7.99
C ASP A 178 13.79 -26.01 7.55
N PRO A 179 14.59 -27.04 7.17
CA PRO A 179 15.99 -26.85 6.76
C PRO A 179 16.17 -25.86 5.60
N GLN A 180 15.22 -25.79 4.67
CA GLN A 180 15.27 -24.89 3.53
C GLN A 180 15.04 -23.44 3.98
N VAL A 181 14.14 -23.22 4.92
CA VAL A 181 13.89 -21.90 5.52
C VAL A 181 15.07 -21.47 6.37
N ALA A 182 15.60 -22.37 7.22
CA ALA A 182 16.76 -22.07 8.05
C ALA A 182 18.02 -21.72 7.24
N ALA A 183 18.19 -22.30 6.05
CA ALA A 183 19.30 -21.98 5.16
C ALA A 183 19.11 -20.65 4.41
N ALA A 184 17.89 -20.15 4.30
CA ALA A 184 17.57 -18.90 3.59
C ALA A 184 17.57 -17.66 4.51
N LEU A 185 17.36 -17.86 5.83
CA LEU A 185 17.39 -16.81 6.87
C LEU A 185 18.81 -16.53 7.36
#